data_9fd478444a7ab89b0e63ee560b7a6fe1
#
_entry.id   9fd478444a7ab89b0e63ee560b7a6fe1
#
_cell.length_a   1.000
_cell.length_b   1.000
_cell.length_c   1.000
_cell.angle_alpha   90.00
_cell.angle_beta   90.00
_cell.angle_gamma   90.00
#
_symmetry.space_group_name_H-M   'P 1'
#
loop_
_entity.id
_entity.type
_entity.pdbx_description
1 polymer ?
#
loop_
_entity_poly.entity_id
_entity_poly.type
_entity_poly.pdbx_seq_one_letter_code
_entity_poly.pdbx_strand_id
1 'polypeptide(L)'
;MNINKLLFILWLLILPVITLAETSSLKEQLQGIIGGKKAQIGIAVIINGKDTVTVNNDCRYPMMSVFKLHQALAVADYCQRKGLSFDTSVHIDRAELKTDTYSPLRDKYPQGNIALSIGELLKYTLHLSDNNACDILFDRTGGTETTDKYIRSLGIGHFSIEVTEDEMHKDLNACYRNWSTPLETAKIIEMLLTQELFGKEYQNFITDAMITCQTGKDRLAYPLEGTNAIIGHKTGTGDRNSKGQIIGTNDAGFVCLPNGKRYTIVVFIKDSEETEQATSRIIADISETVYRYISTSLQ
;
A
#
# COMPACT_ATOMS: atom_id res chain seq x y z
N MET A 1 13.97 90.65 -4.23
CA MET A 1 12.93 89.99 -3.51
C MET A 1 12.81 88.56 -4.10
N ASN A 2 13.53 87.57 -3.48
CA ASN A 2 13.74 86.22 -3.97
C ASN A 2 12.60 85.33 -3.46
N ILE A 3 11.91 84.63 -4.38
CA ILE A 3 10.94 83.61 -4.05
C ILE A 3 11.55 82.27 -4.44
N ASN A 4 12.00 81.54 -3.42
CA ASN A 4 12.52 80.18 -3.57
C ASN A 4 11.28 79.22 -3.80
N LYS A 5 11.29 78.57 -4.97
CA LYS A 5 10.38 77.46 -5.25
C LYS A 5 10.97 76.19 -4.67
N LEU A 6 10.32 75.69 -3.62
CA LEU A 6 10.62 74.39 -3.02
C LEU A 6 9.91 73.31 -3.85
N LEU A 7 10.68 72.56 -4.63
CA LEU A 7 10.12 71.34 -5.32
C LEU A 7 10.18 70.15 -4.33
N PHE A 8 9.02 69.73 -3.88
CA PHE A 8 8.89 68.47 -3.14
C PHE A 8 8.80 67.30 -4.15
N ILE A 9 9.88 66.54 -4.26
CA ILE A 9 9.90 65.29 -5.03
C ILE A 9 9.36 64.19 -4.12
N LEU A 10 8.11 63.73 -4.37
CA LEU A 10 7.50 62.62 -3.70
C LEU A 10 8.01 61.31 -4.32
N TRP A 11 9.00 60.68 -3.67
CA TRP A 11 9.44 59.34 -4.03
C TRP A 11 8.40 58.34 -3.55
N LEU A 12 7.55 57.83 -4.48
CA LEU A 12 6.71 56.65 -4.23
C LEU A 12 7.62 55.43 -4.17
N LEU A 13 7.92 54.96 -2.98
CA LEU A 13 8.48 53.62 -2.74
C LEU A 13 7.46 52.57 -3.15
N ILE A 14 7.56 52.07 -4.38
CA ILE A 14 6.87 50.86 -4.79
C ILE A 14 7.63 49.69 -4.14
N LEU A 15 7.19 49.26 -2.95
CA LEU A 15 7.63 48.02 -2.36
C LEU A 15 7.03 46.87 -3.23
N PRO A 16 7.84 45.97 -3.76
CA PRO A 16 7.29 44.77 -4.40
C PRO A 16 6.51 43.98 -3.34
N VAL A 17 5.22 43.90 -3.51
CA VAL A 17 4.40 42.93 -2.78
C VAL A 17 4.83 41.58 -3.27
N ILE A 18 5.79 40.95 -2.56
CA ILE A 18 6.10 39.55 -2.72
C ILE A 18 4.88 38.82 -2.13
N THR A 19 3.92 38.45 -2.96
CA THR A 19 2.92 37.47 -2.63
C THR A 19 3.67 36.16 -2.41
N LEU A 20 3.95 35.85 -1.15
CA LEU A 20 4.27 34.48 -0.74
C LEU A 20 3.06 33.65 -1.18
N ALA A 21 3.19 32.92 -2.29
CA ALA A 21 2.21 31.91 -2.64
C ALA A 21 2.15 30.95 -1.44
N GLU A 22 1.03 30.96 -0.70
CA GLU A 22 0.79 29.97 0.34
C GLU A 22 0.95 28.58 -0.30
N THR A 23 1.96 27.85 0.15
CA THR A 23 2.15 26.48 -0.31
C THR A 23 0.96 25.67 0.18
N SER A 24 0.12 25.18 -0.75
CA SER A 24 -1.04 24.37 -0.40
C SER A 24 -0.64 23.18 0.47
N SER A 25 -1.46 22.87 1.47
CA SER A 25 -1.21 21.73 2.34
C SER A 25 -1.17 20.42 1.53
N LEU A 26 -0.47 19.40 2.02
CA LEU A 26 -0.43 18.09 1.36
C LEU A 26 -1.86 17.56 1.10
N LYS A 27 -2.76 17.75 2.06
CA LYS A 27 -4.15 17.31 1.92
C LYS A 27 -4.86 17.98 0.73
N GLU A 28 -4.70 19.28 0.55
CA GLU A 28 -5.29 20.03 -0.57
C GLU A 28 -4.71 19.59 -1.92
N GLN A 29 -3.39 19.35 -1.98
CA GLN A 29 -2.73 18.83 -3.18
C GLN A 29 -3.30 17.46 -3.56
N LEU A 30 -3.42 16.55 -2.58
CA LEU A 30 -4.00 15.21 -2.80
C LEU A 30 -5.47 15.27 -3.23
N GLN A 31 -6.27 16.16 -2.61
CA GLN A 31 -7.66 16.39 -3.03
C GLN A 31 -7.76 16.91 -4.46
N GLY A 32 -6.81 17.78 -4.88
CA GLY A 32 -6.73 18.27 -6.25
C GLY A 32 -6.49 17.15 -7.28
N ILE A 33 -5.61 16.18 -6.97
CA ILE A 33 -5.32 15.05 -7.87
C ILE A 33 -6.55 14.16 -8.08
N ILE A 34 -7.31 13.89 -7.00
CA ILE A 34 -8.46 12.98 -7.07
C ILE A 34 -9.75 13.66 -7.55
N GLY A 35 -9.76 14.99 -7.58
CA GLY A 35 -10.92 15.76 -8.03
C GLY A 35 -11.33 15.42 -9.46
N GLY A 36 -12.61 15.13 -9.67
CA GLY A 36 -13.17 14.80 -11.00
C GLY A 36 -12.87 13.39 -11.52
N LYS A 37 -12.14 12.54 -10.76
CA LYS A 37 -11.91 11.14 -11.14
C LYS A 37 -13.17 10.32 -10.92
N LYS A 38 -13.44 9.43 -11.86
CA LYS A 38 -14.61 8.52 -11.80
C LYS A 38 -14.26 7.26 -11.00
N ALA A 39 -13.87 7.44 -9.74
CA ALA A 39 -13.50 6.38 -8.81
C ALA A 39 -13.64 6.85 -7.37
N GLN A 40 -13.81 5.92 -6.42
CA GLN A 40 -13.67 6.24 -5.00
C GLN A 40 -12.21 6.03 -4.60
N ILE A 41 -11.55 7.09 -4.12
CA ILE A 41 -10.13 7.10 -3.83
C ILE A 41 -9.92 7.48 -2.37
N GLY A 42 -9.26 6.60 -1.62
CA GLY A 42 -8.88 6.81 -0.24
C GLY A 42 -7.36 6.83 -0.09
N ILE A 43 -6.86 7.76 0.71
CA ILE A 43 -5.42 7.97 0.90
C ILE A 43 -5.12 8.09 2.39
N ALA A 44 -4.02 7.49 2.83
CA ALA A 44 -3.41 7.76 4.12
C ALA A 44 -1.90 7.90 3.94
N VAL A 45 -1.33 8.92 4.57
CA VAL A 45 0.12 9.16 4.64
C VAL A 45 0.48 9.38 6.10
N ILE A 46 1.47 8.63 6.60
CA ILE A 46 2.05 8.83 7.94
C ILE A 46 3.51 9.23 7.76
N ILE A 47 3.87 10.45 8.18
CA ILE A 47 5.20 11.03 7.99
C ILE A 47 6.02 10.87 9.27
N ASN A 48 7.18 10.22 9.17
CA ASN A 48 8.09 9.94 10.30
C ASN A 48 7.42 9.28 11.52
N GLY A 49 6.32 8.54 11.32
CA GLY A 49 5.56 7.90 12.38
C GLY A 49 4.78 8.86 13.29
N LYS A 50 4.58 10.11 12.88
CA LYS A 50 3.98 11.17 13.71
C LYS A 50 2.82 11.87 13.02
N ASP A 51 3.09 12.59 11.95
CA ASP A 51 2.09 13.40 11.26
C ASP A 51 1.28 12.56 10.30
N THR A 52 -0.03 12.65 10.39
CA THR A 52 -0.96 11.85 9.60
C THR A 52 -1.82 12.73 8.71
N VAL A 53 -1.84 12.43 7.42
CA VAL A 53 -2.72 13.06 6.43
C VAL A 53 -3.63 11.99 5.83
N THR A 54 -4.95 12.24 5.82
CA THR A 54 -5.91 11.32 5.23
C THR A 54 -6.87 12.04 4.30
N VAL A 55 -7.30 11.34 3.25
CA VAL A 55 -8.37 11.76 2.34
C VAL A 55 -9.32 10.57 2.16
N ASN A 56 -10.64 10.79 2.35
CA ASN A 56 -11.70 9.78 2.21
C ASN A 56 -11.42 8.47 3.01
N ASN A 57 -10.94 8.62 4.25
CA ASN A 57 -10.54 7.48 5.09
C ASN A 57 -11.72 6.80 5.81
N ASP A 58 -12.92 7.31 5.71
CA ASP A 58 -14.15 6.82 6.34
C ASP A 58 -14.89 5.76 5.50
N CYS A 59 -14.39 5.47 4.30
CA CYS A 59 -14.96 4.47 3.39
C CYS A 59 -14.27 3.11 3.55
N ARG A 60 -15.01 2.03 3.23
CA ARG A 60 -14.48 0.67 3.10
C ARG A 60 -13.96 0.47 1.68
N TYR A 61 -12.71 0.06 1.57
CA TYR A 61 -12.05 -0.23 0.30
C TYR A 61 -11.72 -1.72 0.22
N PRO A 62 -12.11 -2.44 -0.85
CA PRO A 62 -11.67 -3.83 -1.05
C PRO A 62 -10.15 -3.84 -1.18
N MET A 63 -9.48 -4.57 -0.29
CA MET A 63 -8.01 -4.60 -0.23
C MET A 63 -7.38 -5.26 -1.44
N MET A 64 -8.14 -6.15 -2.11
CA MET A 64 -7.55 -7.03 -3.09
C MET A 64 -6.28 -7.68 -2.47
N SER A 65 -5.28 -8.01 -3.26
CA SER A 65 -4.07 -8.66 -2.73
C SER A 65 -3.26 -7.85 -1.70
N VAL A 66 -3.65 -6.63 -1.30
CA VAL A 66 -3.00 -5.93 -0.17
C VAL A 66 -3.20 -6.70 1.14
N PHE A 67 -4.31 -7.44 1.31
CA PHE A 67 -4.53 -8.26 2.50
C PHE A 67 -3.45 -9.34 2.72
N LYS A 68 -2.69 -9.72 1.68
CA LYS A 68 -1.56 -10.65 1.79
C LYS A 68 -0.44 -10.15 2.71
N LEU A 69 -0.32 -8.85 2.89
CA LEU A 69 0.55 -8.29 3.92
C LEU A 69 0.03 -8.62 5.33
N HIS A 70 -1.27 -8.49 5.56
CA HIS A 70 -1.90 -8.85 6.83
C HIS A 70 -1.73 -10.34 7.12
N GLN A 71 -1.91 -11.18 6.10
CA GLN A 71 -1.64 -12.61 6.19
C GLN A 71 -0.19 -12.90 6.56
N ALA A 72 0.78 -12.25 5.91
CA ALA A 72 2.20 -12.49 6.18
C ALA A 72 2.56 -12.20 7.65
N LEU A 73 1.98 -11.14 8.24
CA LEU A 73 2.16 -10.84 9.65
C LEU A 73 1.55 -11.92 10.56
N ALA A 74 0.36 -12.40 10.23
CA ALA A 74 -0.29 -13.48 10.98
C ALA A 74 0.47 -14.82 10.86
N VAL A 75 1.06 -15.11 9.69
CA VAL A 75 1.93 -16.28 9.47
C VAL A 75 3.18 -16.18 10.33
N ALA A 76 3.80 -15.01 10.44
CA ALA A 76 4.98 -14.80 11.30
C ALA A 76 4.64 -15.03 12.78
N ASP A 77 3.53 -14.46 13.29
CA ASP A 77 3.04 -14.70 14.64
C ASP A 77 2.73 -16.20 14.86
N TYR A 78 2.07 -16.84 13.92
CA TYR A 78 1.79 -18.27 13.99
C TYR A 78 3.08 -19.08 14.09
N CYS A 79 4.06 -18.83 13.22
CA CYS A 79 5.35 -19.52 13.23
C CYS A 79 6.06 -19.32 14.57
N GLN A 80 6.14 -18.09 15.07
CA GLN A 80 6.75 -17.80 16.37
C GLN A 80 6.07 -18.55 17.52
N ARG A 81 4.74 -18.52 17.59
CA ARG A 81 3.99 -19.23 18.65
C ARG A 81 4.11 -20.74 18.58
N LYS A 82 4.36 -21.30 17.40
CA LYS A 82 4.53 -22.74 17.17
C LYS A 82 5.98 -23.19 17.18
N GLY A 83 6.95 -22.29 17.34
CA GLY A 83 8.38 -22.59 17.29
C GLY A 83 8.84 -23.07 15.90
N LEU A 84 8.15 -22.60 14.83
CA LEU A 84 8.49 -22.88 13.43
C LEU A 84 9.36 -21.76 12.89
N SER A 85 10.30 -22.09 12.00
CA SER A 85 11.01 -21.08 11.20
C SER A 85 10.36 -20.92 9.82
N PHE A 86 10.74 -19.86 9.11
CA PHE A 86 10.34 -19.73 7.71
C PHE A 86 10.98 -20.75 6.77
N ASP A 87 11.99 -21.51 7.23
CA ASP A 87 12.56 -22.65 6.52
C ASP A 87 11.74 -23.93 6.67
N THR A 88 10.69 -23.92 7.52
CA THR A 88 9.81 -25.08 7.69
C THR A 88 9.18 -25.45 6.36
N SER A 89 9.36 -26.72 5.98
CA SER A 89 8.93 -27.28 4.70
C SER A 89 7.42 -27.54 4.69
N VAL A 90 6.75 -27.17 3.61
CA VAL A 90 5.34 -27.41 3.31
C VAL A 90 5.28 -28.26 2.05
N HIS A 91 4.64 -29.42 2.14
CA HIS A 91 4.32 -30.23 0.95
C HIS A 91 3.09 -29.65 0.25
N ILE A 92 3.15 -29.57 -1.07
CA ILE A 92 2.12 -28.99 -1.92
C ILE A 92 1.72 -30.01 -2.97
N ASP A 93 0.48 -30.48 -2.86
CA ASP A 93 -0.08 -31.40 -3.84
C ASP A 93 -0.54 -30.68 -5.11
N ARG A 94 -0.64 -31.41 -6.21
CA ARG A 94 -1.12 -30.88 -7.48
C ARG A 94 -2.53 -30.27 -7.35
N ALA A 95 -3.37 -30.83 -6.51
CA ALA A 95 -4.76 -30.38 -6.31
C ALA A 95 -4.85 -29.00 -5.65
N GLU A 96 -3.84 -28.58 -4.91
CA GLU A 96 -3.77 -27.26 -4.26
C GLU A 96 -3.39 -26.13 -5.24
N LEU A 97 -2.84 -26.48 -6.40
CA LEU A 97 -2.47 -25.53 -7.45
C LEU A 97 -3.66 -25.32 -8.41
N LYS A 98 -4.57 -24.42 -8.04
CA LYS A 98 -5.75 -24.08 -8.84
C LYS A 98 -5.31 -23.54 -10.21
N THR A 99 -6.03 -23.93 -11.28
CA THR A 99 -5.65 -23.61 -12.67
C THR A 99 -6.26 -22.31 -13.18
N ASP A 100 -7.33 -21.86 -12.59
CA ASP A 100 -8.18 -20.74 -13.00
C ASP A 100 -7.86 -19.42 -12.27
N THR A 101 -6.74 -19.32 -11.56
CA THR A 101 -6.30 -18.12 -10.85
C THR A 101 -4.89 -17.71 -11.23
N TYR A 102 -4.50 -16.47 -10.90
CA TYR A 102 -3.15 -15.97 -11.12
C TYR A 102 -2.17 -16.66 -10.15
N SER A 103 -1.22 -17.42 -10.68
CA SER A 103 -0.26 -18.14 -9.86
C SER A 103 1.06 -18.46 -10.59
N PRO A 104 2.08 -17.61 -10.47
CA PRO A 104 3.43 -17.91 -10.90
C PRO A 104 4.03 -19.17 -10.26
N LEU A 105 3.61 -19.53 -9.04
CA LEU A 105 3.96 -20.78 -8.37
C LEU A 105 3.51 -21.99 -9.19
N ARG A 106 2.23 -22.03 -9.56
CA ARG A 106 1.66 -23.10 -10.39
C ARG A 106 2.36 -23.16 -11.76
N ASP A 107 2.62 -22.00 -12.37
CA ASP A 107 3.22 -21.92 -13.69
C ASP A 107 4.64 -22.48 -13.69
N LYS A 108 5.38 -22.30 -12.58
CA LYS A 108 6.71 -22.88 -12.38
C LYS A 108 6.67 -24.37 -12.04
N TYR A 109 5.67 -24.81 -11.30
CA TYR A 109 5.53 -26.19 -10.81
C TYR A 109 4.17 -26.81 -11.19
N PRO A 110 3.88 -26.95 -12.50
CA PRO A 110 2.53 -27.33 -12.95
C PRO A 110 2.10 -28.74 -12.54
N GLN A 111 3.04 -29.61 -12.17
CA GLN A 111 2.75 -30.97 -11.71
C GLN A 111 2.49 -31.07 -10.19
N GLY A 112 2.75 -29.99 -9.43
CA GLY A 112 2.69 -30.07 -7.97
C GLY A 112 3.64 -31.12 -7.40
N ASN A 113 3.26 -31.75 -6.29
CA ASN A 113 4.06 -32.74 -5.55
C ASN A 113 5.47 -32.21 -5.24
N ILE A 114 5.53 -31.01 -4.73
CA ILE A 114 6.76 -30.30 -4.37
C ILE A 114 6.75 -29.96 -2.89
N ALA A 115 7.92 -29.70 -2.36
CA ALA A 115 8.07 -29.14 -1.03
C ALA A 115 8.73 -27.77 -1.14
N LEU A 116 8.08 -26.75 -0.56
CA LEU A 116 8.60 -25.39 -0.44
C LEU A 116 8.59 -24.97 1.02
N SER A 117 9.48 -24.08 1.41
CA SER A 117 9.45 -23.51 2.75
C SER A 117 8.31 -22.47 2.89
N ILE A 118 7.89 -22.20 4.13
CA ILE A 118 6.96 -21.12 4.44
C ILE A 118 7.48 -19.80 3.87
N GLY A 119 8.77 -19.53 4.00
CA GLY A 119 9.41 -18.34 3.45
C GLY A 119 9.33 -18.26 1.92
N GLU A 120 9.50 -19.39 1.20
CA GLU A 120 9.31 -19.39 -0.25
C GLU A 120 7.86 -19.09 -0.64
N LEU A 121 6.87 -19.64 0.08
CA LEU A 121 5.46 -19.31 -0.13
C LEU A 121 5.17 -17.84 0.16
N LEU A 122 5.72 -17.29 1.24
CA LEU A 122 5.60 -15.87 1.55
C LEU A 122 6.24 -14.98 0.46
N LYS A 123 7.38 -15.40 -0.12
CA LYS A 123 7.97 -14.69 -1.28
C LYS A 123 7.03 -14.71 -2.48
N TYR A 124 6.47 -15.86 -2.85
CA TYR A 124 5.46 -15.91 -3.92
C TYR A 124 4.27 -14.98 -3.64
N THR A 125 3.79 -14.97 -2.41
CA THR A 125 2.65 -14.17 -1.96
C THR A 125 2.94 -12.66 -1.98
N LEU A 126 4.09 -12.23 -1.48
CA LEU A 126 4.42 -10.80 -1.33
C LEU A 126 5.07 -10.20 -2.58
N HIS A 127 6.05 -10.89 -3.20
CA HIS A 127 6.76 -10.37 -4.38
C HIS A 127 5.90 -10.41 -5.65
N LEU A 128 5.24 -11.57 -5.87
CA LEU A 128 4.55 -11.87 -7.12
C LEU A 128 3.03 -11.82 -6.97
N SER A 129 2.53 -11.64 -5.74
CA SER A 129 1.09 -11.64 -5.45
C SER A 129 0.38 -12.95 -5.80
N ASP A 130 1.06 -14.10 -5.68
CA ASP A 130 0.56 -15.42 -6.03
C ASP A 130 -0.67 -15.82 -5.19
N ASN A 131 -1.74 -16.24 -5.85
CA ASN A 131 -3.00 -16.58 -5.19
C ASN A 131 -2.97 -17.99 -4.58
N ASN A 132 -2.38 -18.99 -5.27
CA ASN A 132 -2.27 -20.33 -4.71
C ASN A 132 -1.35 -20.35 -3.49
N ALA A 133 -0.21 -19.66 -3.54
CA ALA A 133 0.68 -19.55 -2.38
C ALA A 133 -0.02 -18.90 -1.18
N CYS A 134 -0.87 -17.90 -1.42
CA CYS A 134 -1.69 -17.26 -0.40
C CYS A 134 -2.67 -18.28 0.23
N ASP A 135 -3.46 -18.99 -0.58
CA ASP A 135 -4.45 -19.92 -0.07
C ASP A 135 -3.83 -21.11 0.66
N ILE A 136 -2.69 -21.63 0.15
CA ILE A 136 -1.90 -22.66 0.84
C ILE A 136 -1.44 -22.18 2.22
N LEU A 137 -0.96 -20.93 2.33
CA LEU A 137 -0.57 -20.37 3.63
C LEU A 137 -1.77 -20.24 4.57
N PHE A 138 -2.95 -19.85 4.10
CA PHE A 138 -4.16 -19.84 4.91
C PHE A 138 -4.48 -21.25 5.44
N ASP A 139 -4.46 -22.26 4.60
CA ASP A 139 -4.74 -23.65 4.99
C ASP A 139 -3.76 -24.17 6.06
N ARG A 140 -2.51 -23.76 6.01
CA ARG A 140 -1.45 -24.22 6.94
C ARG A 140 -1.39 -23.42 8.24
N THR A 141 -1.95 -22.21 8.29
CA THR A 141 -1.77 -21.28 9.43
C THR A 141 -3.08 -20.85 10.11
N GLY A 142 -4.18 -21.51 9.79
CA GLY A 142 -5.47 -21.34 10.48
C GLY A 142 -6.45 -20.38 9.81
N GLY A 143 -6.25 -20.08 8.53
CA GLY A 143 -7.23 -19.42 7.66
C GLY A 143 -7.36 -17.91 7.86
N THR A 144 -8.39 -17.37 7.19
CA THR A 144 -8.73 -15.94 7.22
C THR A 144 -9.11 -15.48 8.62
N GLU A 145 -9.86 -16.32 9.37
CA GLU A 145 -10.28 -15.98 10.74
C GLU A 145 -9.10 -15.80 11.71
N THR A 146 -8.07 -16.64 11.59
CA THR A 146 -6.85 -16.49 12.41
C THR A 146 -6.11 -15.21 12.06
N THR A 147 -6.04 -14.88 10.78
CA THR A 147 -5.44 -13.62 10.31
C THR A 147 -6.22 -12.42 10.83
N ASP A 148 -7.55 -12.40 10.68
CA ASP A 148 -8.39 -11.29 11.16
C ASP A 148 -8.25 -11.09 12.68
N LYS A 149 -8.29 -12.19 13.46
CA LYS A 149 -8.09 -12.14 14.91
C LYS A 149 -6.72 -11.60 15.32
N TYR A 150 -5.66 -12.02 14.64
CA TYR A 150 -4.32 -11.53 14.92
C TYR A 150 -4.21 -10.02 14.65
N ILE A 151 -4.67 -9.55 13.49
CA ILE A 151 -4.62 -8.13 13.15
C ILE A 151 -5.45 -7.29 14.14
N ARG A 152 -6.63 -7.79 14.58
CA ARG A 152 -7.43 -7.14 15.62
C ARG A 152 -6.68 -7.07 16.95
N SER A 153 -5.89 -8.07 17.30
CA SER A 153 -5.10 -8.08 18.53
C SER A 153 -4.02 -6.99 18.56
N LEU A 154 -3.62 -6.48 17.39
CA LEU A 154 -2.72 -5.33 17.25
C LEU A 154 -3.44 -3.96 17.45
N GLY A 155 -4.74 -3.96 17.74
CA GLY A 155 -5.52 -2.73 17.90
C GLY A 155 -6.07 -2.14 16.61
N ILE A 156 -6.02 -2.89 15.49
CA ILE A 156 -6.60 -2.50 14.22
C ILE A 156 -8.09 -2.88 14.21
N GLY A 157 -8.97 -1.93 13.91
CA GLY A 157 -10.42 -2.12 14.05
C GLY A 157 -11.24 -1.99 12.77
N HIS A 158 -10.87 -1.08 11.90
CA HIS A 158 -11.66 -0.76 10.68
C HIS A 158 -11.14 -1.52 9.46
N PHE A 159 -11.22 -2.85 9.51
CA PHE A 159 -10.90 -3.77 8.42
C PHE A 159 -11.71 -5.07 8.57
N SER A 160 -11.66 -5.92 7.58
CA SER A 160 -12.16 -7.30 7.62
C SER A 160 -11.36 -8.18 6.67
N ILE A 161 -11.08 -9.43 7.07
CA ILE A 161 -10.50 -10.48 6.23
C ILE A 161 -11.34 -11.74 6.44
N GLU A 162 -12.21 -12.03 5.49
CA GLU A 162 -13.22 -13.08 5.60
C GLU A 162 -13.10 -14.19 4.55
N VAL A 163 -12.48 -13.87 3.40
CA VAL A 163 -12.47 -14.76 2.23
C VAL A 163 -11.06 -15.00 1.72
N THR A 164 -10.86 -16.17 1.11
CA THR A 164 -9.63 -16.58 0.43
C THR A 164 -9.57 -16.03 -1.00
N GLU A 165 -8.44 -16.19 -1.69
CA GLU A 165 -8.32 -15.83 -3.11
C GLU A 165 -9.22 -16.69 -3.99
N ASP A 166 -9.38 -17.99 -3.69
CA ASP A 166 -10.28 -18.90 -4.40
C ASP A 166 -11.75 -18.48 -4.27
N GLU A 167 -12.18 -18.04 -3.09
CA GLU A 167 -13.54 -17.53 -2.88
C GLU A 167 -13.79 -16.22 -3.61
N MET A 168 -12.81 -15.30 -3.64
CA MET A 168 -12.92 -14.06 -4.40
C MET A 168 -12.95 -14.30 -5.92
N HIS A 169 -12.20 -15.30 -6.38
CA HIS A 169 -12.21 -15.68 -7.80
C HIS A 169 -13.55 -16.26 -8.25
N LYS A 170 -14.19 -17.09 -7.40
CA LYS A 170 -15.49 -17.70 -7.68
C LYS A 170 -16.65 -16.71 -7.63
N ASP A 171 -16.57 -15.70 -6.78
CA ASP A 171 -17.56 -14.63 -6.66
C ASP A 171 -16.88 -13.28 -6.51
N LEU A 172 -16.91 -12.48 -7.56
CA LEU A 172 -16.31 -11.14 -7.55
C LEU A 172 -16.92 -10.20 -6.50
N ASN A 173 -18.16 -10.45 -6.03
CA ASN A 173 -18.73 -9.68 -4.94
C ASN A 173 -18.03 -9.98 -3.59
N ALA A 174 -17.45 -11.18 -3.46
CA ALA A 174 -16.69 -11.55 -2.27
C ALA A 174 -15.43 -10.66 -2.09
N CYS A 175 -14.90 -10.06 -3.16
CA CYS A 175 -13.78 -9.13 -3.07
C CYS A 175 -14.02 -7.96 -2.09
N TYR A 176 -15.27 -7.52 -1.95
CA TYR A 176 -15.65 -6.43 -1.03
C TYR A 176 -15.70 -6.86 0.44
N ARG A 177 -15.58 -8.15 0.75
CA ARG A 177 -15.57 -8.69 2.12
C ARG A 177 -14.19 -8.58 2.78
N ASN A 178 -13.11 -8.60 1.99
CA ASN A 178 -11.76 -8.28 2.45
C ASN A 178 -11.51 -6.79 2.24
N TRP A 179 -11.78 -5.97 3.25
CA TRP A 179 -11.70 -4.51 3.16
C TRP A 179 -10.90 -3.89 4.29
N SER A 180 -10.37 -2.71 4.05
CA SER A 180 -9.75 -1.85 5.07
C SER A 180 -10.03 -0.38 4.79
N THR A 181 -9.75 0.49 5.78
CA THR A 181 -9.53 1.90 5.50
C THR A 181 -8.04 2.14 5.22
N PRO A 182 -7.68 3.18 4.45
CA PRO A 182 -6.28 3.48 4.17
C PRO A 182 -5.43 3.64 5.44
N LEU A 183 -5.95 4.32 6.46
CA LEU A 183 -5.23 4.59 7.71
C LEU A 183 -4.98 3.30 8.49
N GLU A 184 -5.92 2.37 8.55
CA GLU A 184 -5.70 1.12 9.29
C GLU A 184 -4.60 0.29 8.64
N THR A 185 -4.56 0.21 7.31
CA THR A 185 -3.45 -0.45 6.61
C THR A 185 -2.12 0.30 6.80
N ALA A 186 -2.13 1.64 6.80
CA ALA A 186 -0.93 2.43 7.09
C ALA A 186 -0.39 2.18 8.51
N LYS A 187 -1.27 2.06 9.50
CA LYS A 187 -0.88 1.73 10.89
C LYS A 187 -0.18 0.36 10.96
N ILE A 188 -0.67 -0.65 10.25
CA ILE A 188 -0.04 -1.98 10.21
C ILE A 188 1.38 -1.88 9.67
N ILE A 189 1.59 -1.13 8.59
CA ILE A 189 2.92 -0.91 8.02
C ILE A 189 3.82 -0.14 9.02
N GLU A 190 3.30 0.89 9.69
CA GLU A 190 4.05 1.60 10.73
C GLU A 190 4.43 0.68 11.90
N MET A 191 3.53 -0.19 12.35
CA MET A 191 3.84 -1.17 13.39
C MET A 191 4.95 -2.12 12.96
N LEU A 192 4.90 -2.64 11.73
CA LEU A 192 5.95 -3.49 11.16
C LEU A 192 7.32 -2.80 11.17
N LEU A 193 7.37 -1.48 10.96
CA LEU A 193 8.61 -0.72 10.88
C LEU A 193 9.13 -0.23 12.26
N THR A 194 8.27 -0.11 13.26
CA THR A 194 8.59 0.61 14.50
C THR A 194 8.42 -0.18 15.79
N GLN A 195 7.69 -1.29 15.72
CA GLN A 195 7.40 -2.12 16.89
C GLN A 195 8.03 -3.51 16.70
N GLU A 196 8.33 -4.18 17.78
CA GLU A 196 8.75 -5.58 17.76
C GLU A 196 7.49 -6.47 17.85
N LEU A 197 6.90 -6.80 16.69
CA LEU A 197 5.69 -7.62 16.61
C LEU A 197 5.99 -9.10 16.84
N PHE A 198 7.17 -9.53 16.41
CA PHE A 198 7.71 -10.90 16.49
C PHE A 198 9.22 -10.84 16.29
N GLY A 199 9.90 -11.99 16.37
CA GLY A 199 11.36 -12.05 16.23
C GLY A 199 11.86 -11.33 14.97
N LYS A 200 13.00 -10.63 15.09
CA LYS A 200 13.58 -9.78 14.04
C LYS A 200 13.78 -10.49 12.71
N GLU A 201 14.04 -11.79 12.72
CA GLU A 201 14.22 -12.60 11.51
C GLU A 201 12.95 -12.61 10.63
N TYR A 202 11.78 -12.79 11.25
CA TYR A 202 10.49 -12.76 10.55
C TYR A 202 10.17 -11.35 10.05
N GLN A 203 10.43 -10.36 10.90
CA GLN A 203 10.13 -8.96 10.61
C GLN A 203 10.98 -8.44 9.46
N ASN A 204 12.28 -8.70 9.48
CA ASN A 204 13.19 -8.35 8.39
C ASN A 204 12.79 -9.07 7.09
N PHE A 205 12.45 -10.36 7.17
CA PHE A 205 12.03 -11.12 6.00
C PHE A 205 10.80 -10.49 5.31
N ILE A 206 9.78 -10.10 6.08
CA ILE A 206 8.57 -9.46 5.52
C ILE A 206 8.91 -8.09 4.94
N THR A 207 9.72 -7.30 5.63
CA THR A 207 10.15 -5.97 5.16
C THR A 207 10.94 -6.09 3.86
N ASP A 208 11.90 -7.02 3.79
CA ASP A 208 12.69 -7.29 2.58
C ASP A 208 11.81 -7.79 1.43
N ALA A 209 10.81 -8.63 1.74
CA ALA A 209 9.85 -9.08 0.76
C ALA A 209 9.02 -7.94 0.18
N MET A 210 8.65 -6.92 0.97
CA MET A 210 7.99 -5.71 0.48
C MET A 210 8.94 -4.85 -0.38
N ILE A 211 10.22 -4.72 -0.01
CA ILE A 211 11.23 -3.94 -0.76
C ILE A 211 11.48 -4.58 -2.14
N THR A 212 11.45 -5.89 -2.21
CA THR A 212 11.69 -6.63 -3.45
C THR A 212 10.41 -6.98 -4.23
N CYS A 213 9.29 -6.29 -3.96
CA CYS A 213 8.03 -6.46 -4.67
C CYS A 213 8.20 -6.22 -6.18
N GLN A 214 7.61 -7.09 -7.00
CA GLN A 214 7.76 -7.05 -8.46
C GLN A 214 6.49 -6.59 -9.19
N THR A 215 5.40 -6.35 -8.46
CA THR A 215 4.12 -5.90 -9.02
C THR A 215 3.95 -4.39 -8.87
N GLY A 216 3.12 -3.76 -9.73
CA GLY A 216 2.72 -2.35 -9.61
C GLY A 216 3.86 -1.35 -9.80
N LYS A 217 4.80 -1.62 -10.70
CA LYS A 217 5.88 -0.68 -11.08
C LYS A 217 5.35 0.64 -11.63
N ASP A 218 4.11 0.66 -12.07
CA ASP A 218 3.35 1.80 -12.60
C ASP A 218 2.56 2.58 -11.52
N ARG A 219 2.72 2.23 -10.22
CA ARG A 219 1.99 2.80 -9.08
C ARG A 219 2.92 3.57 -8.14
N LEU A 220 2.92 3.25 -6.83
CA LEU A 220 3.75 3.97 -5.83
C LEU A 220 5.23 4.01 -6.19
N ALA A 221 5.77 2.95 -6.78
CA ALA A 221 7.18 2.86 -7.16
C ALA A 221 7.53 3.73 -8.37
N TYR A 222 6.58 4.01 -9.27
CA TYR A 222 6.85 4.67 -10.54
C TYR A 222 7.62 6.00 -10.43
N PRO A 223 7.21 6.98 -9.62
CA PRO A 223 7.91 8.26 -9.53
C PRO A 223 9.20 8.20 -8.71
N LEU A 224 9.49 7.06 -8.08
CA LEU A 224 10.69 6.86 -7.27
C LEU A 224 11.83 6.20 -8.07
N GLU A 225 11.54 5.74 -9.29
CA GLU A 225 12.55 5.18 -10.19
C GLU A 225 13.64 6.22 -10.48
N GLY A 226 14.91 5.80 -10.35
CA GLY A 226 16.06 6.69 -10.51
C GLY A 226 16.33 7.62 -9.31
N THR A 227 15.51 7.59 -8.26
CA THR A 227 15.84 8.22 -6.97
C THR A 227 16.64 7.26 -6.10
N ASN A 228 17.27 7.79 -5.04
CA ASN A 228 17.93 6.93 -4.03
C ASN A 228 16.98 6.56 -2.88
N ALA A 229 15.67 6.72 -3.05
CA ALA A 229 14.69 6.30 -2.06
C ALA A 229 14.48 4.78 -2.10
N ILE A 230 14.31 4.17 -0.93
CA ILE A 230 13.94 2.76 -0.82
C ILE A 230 12.44 2.69 -0.63
N ILE A 231 11.76 1.91 -1.46
CA ILE A 231 10.33 1.61 -1.32
C ILE A 231 10.13 0.14 -0.98
N GLY A 232 9.28 -0.14 0.01
CA GLY A 232 8.72 -1.46 0.27
C GLY A 232 7.20 -1.38 0.16
N HIS A 233 6.57 -2.20 -0.69
CA HIS A 233 5.14 -2.08 -0.93
C HIS A 233 4.45 -3.41 -1.26
N LYS A 234 3.11 -3.42 -1.16
CA LYS A 234 2.24 -4.51 -1.61
C LYS A 234 1.07 -3.95 -2.41
N THR A 235 0.88 -4.49 -3.60
CA THR A 235 -0.20 -4.09 -4.51
C THR A 235 -1.45 -4.97 -4.37
N GLY A 236 -2.58 -4.43 -4.81
CA GLY A 236 -3.83 -5.16 -5.01
C GLY A 236 -4.49 -4.75 -6.32
N THR A 237 -4.93 -5.73 -7.11
CA THR A 237 -5.60 -5.51 -8.40
C THR A 237 -6.81 -6.42 -8.49
N GLY A 238 -7.95 -5.86 -8.83
CA GLY A 238 -9.21 -6.56 -9.02
C GLY A 238 -9.69 -6.53 -10.46
N ASP A 239 -10.56 -7.48 -10.78
CA ASP A 239 -11.30 -7.52 -12.03
C ASP A 239 -12.38 -6.42 -12.09
N ARG A 240 -13.17 -6.41 -13.16
CA ARG A 240 -14.33 -5.52 -13.29
C ARG A 240 -15.59 -6.18 -12.73
N ASN A 241 -16.33 -5.40 -11.95
CA ASN A 241 -17.63 -5.81 -11.44
C ASN A 241 -18.71 -5.84 -12.56
N SER A 242 -19.92 -6.26 -12.23
CA SER A 242 -21.05 -6.32 -13.17
C SER A 242 -21.45 -4.99 -13.82
N LYS A 243 -20.98 -3.86 -13.27
CA LYS A 243 -21.17 -2.51 -13.82
C LYS A 243 -20.00 -2.07 -14.71
N GLY A 244 -19.01 -2.93 -14.95
CA GLY A 244 -17.80 -2.62 -15.73
C GLY A 244 -16.77 -1.78 -14.98
N GLN A 245 -16.94 -1.55 -13.67
CA GLN A 245 -16.03 -0.79 -12.83
C GLN A 245 -14.92 -1.70 -12.29
N ILE A 246 -13.67 -1.24 -12.25
CA ILE A 246 -12.57 -1.97 -11.60
C ILE A 246 -12.84 -2.01 -10.10
N ILE A 247 -12.96 -3.22 -9.53
CA ILE A 247 -13.31 -3.45 -8.12
C ILE A 247 -12.29 -2.79 -7.20
N GLY A 248 -11.00 -2.95 -7.49
CA GLY A 248 -9.94 -2.34 -6.70
C GLY A 248 -8.62 -2.23 -7.46
N THR A 249 -7.96 -1.07 -7.33
CA THR A 249 -6.57 -0.86 -7.75
C THR A 249 -5.87 -0.17 -6.60
N ASN A 250 -4.99 -0.90 -5.92
CA ASN A 250 -4.46 -0.51 -4.62
C ASN A 250 -2.93 -0.61 -4.61
N ASP A 251 -2.32 0.24 -3.78
CA ASP A 251 -0.92 0.08 -3.40
C ASP A 251 -0.72 0.61 -1.98
N ALA A 252 0.03 -0.12 -1.17
CA ALA A 252 0.28 0.20 0.24
C ALA A 252 1.74 -0.09 0.59
N GLY A 253 2.45 0.88 1.13
CA GLY A 253 3.87 0.70 1.39
C GLY A 253 4.48 1.80 2.24
N PHE A 254 5.79 1.74 2.36
CA PHE A 254 6.63 2.73 3.01
C PHE A 254 7.76 3.18 2.09
N VAL A 255 8.24 4.39 2.30
CA VAL A 255 9.37 4.96 1.58
C VAL A 255 10.37 5.52 2.57
N CYS A 256 11.64 5.12 2.42
CA CYS A 256 12.76 5.66 3.18
C CYS A 256 13.61 6.54 2.26
N LEU A 257 13.82 7.80 2.64
CA LEU A 257 14.63 8.76 1.90
C LEU A 257 16.10 8.70 2.34
N PRO A 258 17.05 9.08 1.48
CA PRO A 258 18.49 9.08 1.82
C PRO A 258 18.86 9.94 3.03
N ASN A 259 18.04 10.95 3.35
CA ASN A 259 18.24 11.84 4.50
C ASN A 259 17.70 11.28 5.83
N GLY A 260 17.31 10.01 5.86
CA GLY A 260 16.79 9.32 7.05
C GLY A 260 15.31 9.55 7.36
N LYS A 261 14.63 10.38 6.58
CA LYS A 261 13.17 10.55 6.70
C LYS A 261 12.47 9.35 6.07
N ARG A 262 11.28 9.05 6.56
CA ARG A 262 10.43 8.01 6.00
C ARG A 262 8.97 8.42 6.04
N TYR A 263 8.19 7.80 5.20
CA TYR A 263 6.74 7.88 5.26
C TYR A 263 6.10 6.56 4.86
N THR A 264 4.94 6.32 5.44
CA THR A 264 4.03 5.25 5.02
C THR A 264 2.97 5.88 4.15
N ILE A 265 2.61 5.21 3.06
CA ILE A 265 1.61 5.68 2.10
C ILE A 265 0.70 4.52 1.70
N VAL A 266 -0.60 4.75 1.74
CA VAL A 266 -1.63 3.82 1.29
C VAL A 266 -2.58 4.55 0.37
N VAL A 267 -2.76 4.01 -0.83
CA VAL A 267 -3.73 4.49 -1.81
C VAL A 267 -4.63 3.34 -2.21
N PHE A 268 -5.90 3.47 -1.89
CA PHE A 268 -6.95 2.53 -2.27
C PHE A 268 -7.91 3.19 -3.23
N ILE A 269 -8.12 2.56 -4.37
CA ILE A 269 -9.08 3.01 -5.39
C ILE A 269 -10.09 1.89 -5.62
N LYS A 270 -11.38 2.18 -5.46
CA LYS A 270 -12.45 1.21 -5.70
C LYS A 270 -13.47 1.74 -6.71
N ASP A 271 -14.14 0.80 -7.38
CA ASP A 271 -15.23 1.05 -8.31
C ASP A 271 -14.85 2.07 -9.40
N SER A 272 -13.63 1.93 -9.95
CA SER A 272 -13.10 2.85 -10.96
C SER A 272 -13.73 2.60 -12.33
N GLU A 273 -14.27 3.67 -12.93
CA GLU A 273 -14.74 3.69 -14.32
C GLU A 273 -13.64 4.12 -15.30
N GLU A 274 -12.47 4.49 -14.77
CA GLU A 274 -11.31 4.83 -15.56
C GLU A 274 -10.70 3.57 -16.21
N THR A 275 -9.75 3.76 -17.13
CA THR A 275 -8.93 2.65 -17.63
C THR A 275 -7.97 2.16 -16.53
N GLU A 276 -7.47 0.93 -16.66
CA GLU A 276 -6.48 0.37 -15.71
C GLU A 276 -5.23 1.25 -15.64
N GLN A 277 -4.74 1.71 -16.79
CA GLN A 277 -3.60 2.61 -16.87
C GLN A 277 -3.88 3.96 -16.19
N ALA A 278 -5.04 4.56 -16.42
CA ALA A 278 -5.41 5.82 -15.77
C ALA A 278 -5.57 5.66 -14.27
N THR A 279 -6.13 4.53 -13.81
CA THR A 279 -6.29 4.23 -12.40
C THR A 279 -4.93 4.03 -11.71
N SER A 280 -4.01 3.28 -12.30
CA SER A 280 -2.63 3.14 -11.81
C SER A 280 -1.90 4.49 -11.78
N ARG A 281 -2.09 5.32 -12.80
CA ARG A 281 -1.47 6.65 -12.90
C ARG A 281 -1.92 7.57 -11.75
N ILE A 282 -3.16 7.50 -11.30
CA ILE A 282 -3.61 8.25 -10.12
C ILE A 282 -2.75 7.91 -8.89
N ILE A 283 -2.43 6.64 -8.67
CA ILE A 283 -1.57 6.22 -7.56
C ILE A 283 -0.16 6.79 -7.73
N ALA A 284 0.39 6.77 -8.93
CA ALA A 284 1.71 7.32 -9.22
C ALA A 284 1.76 8.85 -8.98
N ASP A 285 0.75 9.60 -9.43
CA ASP A 285 0.66 11.05 -9.24
C ASP A 285 0.56 11.43 -7.74
N ILE A 286 -0.20 10.64 -6.96
CA ILE A 286 -0.29 10.76 -5.50
C ILE A 286 1.09 10.51 -4.88
N SER A 287 1.77 9.43 -5.26
CA SER A 287 3.10 9.07 -4.76
C SER A 287 4.13 10.17 -5.07
N GLU A 288 4.14 10.69 -6.30
CA GLU A 288 5.02 11.79 -6.70
C GLU A 288 4.81 13.04 -5.85
N THR A 289 3.54 13.40 -5.62
CA THR A 289 3.19 14.58 -4.82
C THR A 289 3.65 14.43 -3.37
N VAL A 290 3.41 13.26 -2.75
CA VAL A 290 3.86 12.97 -1.39
C VAL A 290 5.39 13.00 -1.30
N TYR A 291 6.08 12.35 -2.23
CA TYR A 291 7.55 12.35 -2.27
C TYR A 291 8.12 13.76 -2.39
N ARG A 292 7.62 14.57 -3.31
CA ARG A 292 8.06 15.97 -3.51
C ARG A 292 7.79 16.79 -2.25
N TYR A 293 6.59 16.72 -1.69
CA TYR A 293 6.22 17.46 -0.49
C TYR A 293 7.17 17.17 0.67
N ILE A 294 7.44 15.88 0.96
CA ILE A 294 8.30 15.48 2.07
C ILE A 294 9.78 15.79 1.79
N SER A 295 10.22 15.69 0.54
CA SER A 295 11.61 16.01 0.15
C SER A 295 11.92 17.49 0.27
N THR A 296 10.93 18.38 0.00
CA THR A 296 11.12 19.84 -0.01
C THR A 296 10.76 20.53 1.31
N SER A 297 9.76 20.04 2.04
CA SER A 297 9.17 20.74 3.21
C SER A 297 10.03 20.70 4.48
N LEU A 298 11.21 20.10 4.47
CA LEU A 298 11.96 19.81 5.70
C LEU A 298 13.46 20.15 5.57
N GLN A 299 13.75 21.30 4.97
CA GLN A 299 15.05 21.99 5.15
C GLN A 299 15.03 22.86 6.41
#